data_4f78a863feb1681f4ce2f446a81932f1
#
_entry.id   4f78a863feb1681f4ce2f446a81932f1
#
_cell.length_a   1.000
_cell.length_b   1.000
_cell.length_c   1.000
_cell.angle_alpha   90.00
_cell.angle_beta   90.00
_cell.angle_gamma   90.00
#
_symmetry.space_group_name_H-M   'P 1'
#
loop_
_entity.id
_entity.type
_entity.pdbx_description
1 polymer ?
#
loop_
_entity_poly.entity_id
_entity_poly.type
_entity_poly.pdbx_seq_one_letter_code
_entity_poly.pdbx_strand_id
1 'polypeptide(L)'
;MSEPYITFPDVEQLVVDLLKDRSELSGVVVDVAPPAGFDGSQRAVLVSRMGGAWAEDPRLDNPLVDLEAYGPSKAAAHTVSLVARSLMLQLRGVRHGGATVVDVVEEDGPRWLPDYRHASANRYVSTTRLVVRPA
;
A
#
# COMPACT_ATOMS: atom_id res chain seq x y z
N MET A 1 20.57 10.48 -31.65
CA MET A 1 19.49 10.91 -30.78
C MET A 1 19.24 9.85 -29.74
N SER A 2 19.33 10.20 -28.47
CA SER A 2 19.06 9.24 -27.41
C SER A 2 17.56 9.09 -27.21
N GLU A 3 17.13 7.88 -26.86
CA GLU A 3 15.75 7.66 -26.45
C GLU A 3 15.48 8.32 -25.11
N PRO A 4 14.26 8.86 -24.89
CA PRO A 4 13.94 9.38 -23.59
C PRO A 4 13.94 8.24 -22.56
N TYR A 5 14.47 8.53 -21.40
CA TYR A 5 14.39 7.56 -20.31
C TYR A 5 12.96 7.46 -19.79
N ILE A 6 12.65 6.33 -19.23
CA ILE A 6 11.32 6.06 -18.67
C ILE A 6 11.41 6.17 -17.16
N THR A 7 10.47 6.93 -16.58
CA THR A 7 10.27 6.94 -15.15
C THR A 7 8.92 6.32 -14.82
N PHE A 8 8.91 5.46 -13.81
CA PHE A 8 7.66 4.95 -13.27
C PHE A 8 7.18 5.87 -12.15
N PRO A 9 5.86 5.94 -11.93
CA PRO A 9 5.32 6.76 -10.85
C PRO A 9 5.75 6.24 -9.47
N ASP A 10 5.69 7.12 -8.47
CA ASP A 10 5.86 6.71 -7.07
C ASP A 10 4.68 5.85 -6.66
N VAL A 11 4.89 4.54 -6.56
CA VAL A 11 3.81 3.61 -6.28
C VAL A 11 3.30 3.74 -4.85
N GLU A 12 4.16 4.12 -3.90
CA GLU A 12 3.72 4.34 -2.53
C GLU A 12 2.72 5.48 -2.46
N GLN A 13 3.05 6.61 -3.09
CA GLN A 13 2.15 7.76 -3.12
C GLN A 13 0.88 7.46 -3.92
N LEU A 14 1.00 6.70 -4.99
CA LEU A 14 -0.16 6.27 -5.78
C LEU A 14 -1.16 5.49 -4.92
N VAL A 15 -0.69 4.52 -4.15
CA VAL A 15 -1.54 3.73 -3.27
C VAL A 15 -2.16 4.60 -2.17
N VAL A 16 -1.35 5.45 -1.54
CA VAL A 16 -1.85 6.38 -0.52
C VAL A 16 -2.97 7.26 -1.10
N ASP A 17 -2.75 7.85 -2.26
CA ASP A 17 -3.74 8.74 -2.89
C ASP A 17 -5.05 8.00 -3.19
N LEU A 18 -4.98 6.75 -3.59
CA LEU A 18 -6.16 5.97 -3.94
C LEU A 18 -6.91 5.40 -2.72
N LEU A 19 -6.25 5.31 -1.57
CA LEU A 19 -6.86 4.76 -0.36
C LEU A 19 -7.30 5.83 0.64
N LYS A 20 -6.57 6.93 0.76
CA LYS A 20 -6.73 7.88 1.88
C LYS A 20 -8.11 8.54 1.96
N ASP A 21 -8.78 8.72 0.83
CA ASP A 21 -10.07 9.40 0.77
C ASP A 21 -11.26 8.44 0.66
N ARG A 22 -11.00 7.15 0.80
CA ARG A 22 -12.07 6.17 0.78
C ARG A 22 -12.88 6.23 2.07
N SER A 23 -14.20 6.25 1.94
CA SER A 23 -15.09 6.30 3.10
C SER A 23 -14.95 5.08 4.01
N GLU A 24 -14.57 3.94 3.45
CA GLU A 24 -14.32 2.71 4.19
C GLU A 24 -13.15 2.84 5.18
N LEU A 25 -12.23 3.78 4.92
CA LEU A 25 -11.09 4.09 5.79
C LEU A 25 -11.27 5.41 6.54
N SER A 26 -12.51 5.84 6.76
CA SER A 26 -12.79 7.02 7.57
C SER A 26 -12.22 6.84 8.99
N GLY A 27 -11.50 7.85 9.47
CA GLY A 27 -10.85 7.79 10.77
C GLY A 27 -9.54 6.99 10.79
N VAL A 28 -9.09 6.50 9.64
CA VAL A 28 -7.82 5.77 9.48
C VAL A 28 -6.81 6.68 8.79
N VAL A 29 -5.63 6.84 9.37
CA VAL A 29 -4.53 7.56 8.72
C VAL A 29 -3.94 6.66 7.65
N VAL A 30 -3.82 7.16 6.43
CA VAL A 30 -3.15 6.44 5.34
C VAL A 30 -1.98 7.30 4.87
N ASP A 31 -0.77 6.78 5.01
CA ASP A 31 0.44 7.51 4.66
C ASP A 31 1.60 6.55 4.38
N VAL A 32 2.70 7.09 3.88
CA VAL A 32 3.95 6.34 3.65
C VAL A 32 4.82 6.28 4.90
N ALA A 33 4.57 7.15 5.87
CA ALA A 33 5.32 7.23 7.13
C ALA A 33 4.36 7.48 8.29
N PRO A 34 4.74 7.06 9.52
CA PRO A 34 3.90 7.33 10.69
C PRO A 34 3.71 8.83 10.90
N PRO A 35 2.51 9.27 11.29
CA PRO A 35 2.30 10.68 11.65
C PRO A 35 3.05 11.03 12.93
N ALA A 36 3.23 12.34 13.17
CA ALA A 36 3.86 12.81 14.40
C ALA A 36 3.11 12.28 15.62
N GLY A 37 3.85 11.83 16.62
CA GLY A 37 3.27 11.28 17.84
C GLY A 37 2.67 9.89 17.71
N PHE A 38 2.93 9.19 16.60
CA PHE A 38 2.42 7.84 16.39
C PHE A 38 3.04 6.86 17.38
N ASP A 39 2.20 6.13 18.09
CA ASP A 39 2.62 5.10 19.06
C ASP A 39 2.11 3.70 18.71
N GLY A 40 1.45 3.55 17.57
CA GLY A 40 0.91 2.26 17.11
C GLY A 40 -0.51 1.98 17.60
N SER A 41 -1.11 2.85 18.41
CA SER A 41 -2.48 2.67 18.89
C SER A 41 -3.54 3.33 18.00
N GLN A 42 -3.12 4.20 17.11
CA GLN A 42 -4.03 4.84 16.17
C GLN A 42 -4.39 3.86 15.04
N ARG A 43 -5.60 4.03 14.50
CA ARG A 43 -5.93 3.34 13.25
C ARG A 43 -5.16 3.95 12.11
N ALA A 44 -4.32 3.13 11.46
CA ALA A 44 -3.45 3.60 10.40
C ALA A 44 -3.14 2.49 9.40
N VAL A 45 -2.92 2.89 8.16
CA VAL A 45 -2.35 2.05 7.11
C VAL A 45 -1.11 2.75 6.60
N LEU A 46 0.05 2.14 6.79
CA LEU A 46 1.31 2.63 6.28
C LEU A 46 1.71 1.82 5.05
N VAL A 47 2.05 2.52 3.99
CA VAL A 47 2.31 1.93 2.68
C VAL A 47 3.80 2.01 2.37
N SER A 48 4.42 0.88 2.02
CA SER A 48 5.83 0.87 1.63
C SER A 48 6.06 -0.09 0.47
N ARG A 49 6.94 0.31 -0.43
CA ARG A 49 7.40 -0.58 -1.50
C ARG A 49 8.52 -1.47 -0.95
N MET A 50 8.35 -2.78 -1.12
CA MET A 50 9.30 -3.78 -0.66
C MET A 50 10.04 -4.44 -1.82
N GLY A 51 10.33 -3.67 -2.87
CA GLY A 51 11.03 -4.19 -4.03
C GLY A 51 10.10 -4.46 -5.20
N GLY A 52 10.32 -5.55 -5.87
CA GLY A 52 9.69 -5.84 -7.16
C GLY A 52 10.52 -5.28 -8.30
N ALA A 53 10.32 -5.79 -9.50
CA ALA A 53 11.14 -5.48 -10.64
C ALA A 53 10.29 -5.01 -11.81
N TRP A 54 10.88 -4.17 -12.66
CA TRP A 54 10.23 -3.80 -13.90
C TRP A 54 10.46 -4.88 -14.97
N ALA A 55 9.53 -4.98 -15.90
CA ALA A 55 9.70 -5.79 -17.09
C ALA A 55 10.25 -4.92 -18.22
N GLU A 56 11.19 -5.45 -18.99
CA GLU A 56 11.79 -4.70 -20.09
C GLU A 56 10.78 -4.38 -21.20
N ASP A 57 9.91 -5.33 -21.50
CA ASP A 57 8.93 -5.20 -22.56
C ASP A 57 7.69 -6.05 -22.25
N PRO A 58 6.51 -5.49 -22.21
CA PRO A 58 6.21 -4.06 -22.29
C PRO A 58 6.68 -3.32 -21.03
N ARG A 59 6.65 -2.02 -21.06
CA ARG A 59 7.14 -1.14 -20.00
C ARG A 59 6.24 -1.22 -18.77
N LEU A 60 6.50 -2.23 -17.92
CA LEU A 60 5.73 -2.50 -16.72
C LEU A 60 6.65 -2.49 -15.50
N ASP A 61 6.17 -1.88 -14.43
CA ASP A 61 6.76 -2.04 -13.11
C ASP A 61 5.90 -3.00 -12.31
N ASN A 62 6.53 -3.89 -11.54
CA ASN A 62 5.85 -4.90 -10.74
C ASN A 62 6.21 -4.72 -9.27
N PRO A 63 5.85 -3.61 -8.64
CA PRO A 63 6.22 -3.36 -7.25
C PRO A 63 5.52 -4.32 -6.30
N LEU A 64 6.27 -4.75 -5.30
CA LEU A 64 5.71 -5.38 -4.11
C LEU A 64 5.43 -4.29 -3.08
N VAL A 65 4.20 -4.20 -2.64
CA VAL A 65 3.75 -3.16 -1.72
C VAL A 65 3.27 -3.81 -0.43
N ASP A 66 3.89 -3.42 0.67
CA ASP A 66 3.42 -3.81 2.00
C ASP A 66 2.45 -2.78 2.53
N LEU A 67 1.38 -3.27 3.14
CA LEU A 67 0.46 -2.49 3.94
C LEU A 67 0.63 -2.91 5.40
N GLU A 68 1.02 -1.95 6.26
CA GLU A 68 1.06 -2.14 7.69
C GLU A 68 -0.21 -1.52 8.28
N ALA A 69 -1.08 -2.36 8.85
CA ALA A 69 -2.35 -1.91 9.42
C ALA A 69 -2.28 -1.94 10.93
N TYR A 70 -2.59 -0.81 11.55
CA TYR A 70 -2.55 -0.59 12.99
C TYR A 70 -3.93 -0.29 13.54
N GLY A 71 -4.12 -0.56 14.81
CA GLY A 71 -5.33 -0.18 15.55
C GLY A 71 -5.14 -0.27 17.05
N PRO A 72 -6.10 0.25 17.83
CA PRO A 72 -6.01 0.28 19.30
C PRO A 72 -6.11 -1.11 19.95
N SER A 73 -6.56 -2.10 19.20
CA SER A 73 -6.60 -3.50 19.63
C SER A 73 -6.24 -4.41 18.46
N LYS A 74 -5.98 -5.67 18.76
CA LYS A 74 -5.73 -6.67 17.71
C LYS A 74 -6.92 -6.76 16.75
N ALA A 75 -8.13 -6.80 17.29
CA ALA A 75 -9.34 -6.87 16.47
C ALA A 75 -9.51 -5.64 15.59
N ALA A 76 -9.24 -4.44 16.12
CA ALA A 76 -9.32 -3.20 15.34
C ALA A 76 -8.26 -3.17 14.22
N ALA A 77 -7.03 -3.55 14.51
CA ALA A 77 -5.97 -3.63 13.50
C ALA A 77 -6.32 -4.66 12.42
N HIS A 78 -6.88 -5.80 12.80
CA HIS A 78 -7.31 -6.82 11.85
C HIS A 78 -8.41 -6.27 10.93
N THR A 79 -9.40 -5.57 11.49
CA THR A 79 -10.46 -4.95 10.69
C THR A 79 -9.89 -3.96 9.68
N VAL A 80 -8.96 -3.08 10.13
CA VAL A 80 -8.29 -2.13 9.22
C VAL A 80 -7.59 -2.88 8.10
N SER A 81 -6.87 -3.95 8.42
CA SER A 81 -6.14 -4.74 7.42
C SER A 81 -7.07 -5.37 6.39
N LEU A 82 -8.22 -5.88 6.81
CA LEU A 82 -9.18 -6.51 5.90
C LEU A 82 -9.82 -5.49 4.96
N VAL A 83 -10.13 -4.30 5.46
CA VAL A 83 -10.67 -3.22 4.64
C VAL A 83 -9.64 -2.78 3.61
N ALA A 84 -8.41 -2.52 4.04
CA ALA A 84 -7.33 -2.10 3.14
C ALA A 84 -7.06 -3.16 2.06
N ARG A 85 -7.05 -4.44 2.44
CA ARG A 85 -6.90 -5.56 1.51
C ARG A 85 -7.97 -5.53 0.41
N SER A 86 -9.23 -5.36 0.80
CA SER A 86 -10.33 -5.30 -0.16
C SER A 86 -10.19 -4.12 -1.11
N LEU A 87 -9.79 -2.97 -0.59
CA LEU A 87 -9.60 -1.77 -1.42
C LEU A 87 -8.44 -1.92 -2.39
N MET A 88 -7.37 -2.60 -1.99
CA MET A 88 -6.24 -2.88 -2.90
C MET A 88 -6.70 -3.67 -4.13
N LEU A 89 -7.55 -4.66 -3.94
CA LEU A 89 -8.05 -5.47 -5.07
C LEU A 89 -8.89 -4.65 -6.04
N GLN A 90 -9.49 -3.55 -5.59
CA GLN A 90 -10.29 -2.65 -6.43
C GLN A 90 -9.43 -1.70 -7.26
N LEU A 91 -8.12 -1.66 -7.06
CA LEU A 91 -7.25 -0.76 -7.82
C LEU A 91 -6.98 -1.23 -9.25
N ARG A 92 -7.31 -2.48 -9.57
CA ARG A 92 -7.11 -3.00 -10.92
C ARG A 92 -7.89 -2.17 -11.94
N GLY A 93 -7.18 -1.69 -12.95
CA GLY A 93 -7.75 -0.86 -14.01
C GLY A 93 -7.83 0.62 -13.69
N VAL A 94 -7.40 1.06 -12.52
CA VAL A 94 -7.49 2.47 -12.12
C VAL A 94 -6.35 3.26 -12.75
N ARG A 95 -6.70 4.46 -13.26
CA ARG A 95 -5.74 5.46 -13.74
C ARG A 95 -5.68 6.60 -12.75
N HIS A 96 -4.46 6.97 -12.34
CA HIS A 96 -4.26 8.07 -11.41
C HIS A 96 -2.82 8.57 -11.50
N GLY A 97 -2.64 9.89 -11.45
CA GLY A 97 -1.31 10.49 -11.34
C GLY A 97 -0.31 10.08 -12.43
N GLY A 98 -0.76 9.94 -13.67
CA GLY A 98 0.10 9.54 -14.77
C GLY A 98 0.45 8.06 -14.78
N ALA A 99 -0.30 7.24 -14.08
CA ALA A 99 -0.11 5.80 -13.99
C ALA A 99 -1.41 5.04 -14.23
N THR A 100 -1.28 3.82 -14.72
CA THR A 100 -2.41 2.88 -14.79
C THR A 100 -2.00 1.62 -14.02
N VAL A 101 -2.85 1.21 -13.09
CA VAL A 101 -2.71 -0.07 -12.41
C VAL A 101 -3.32 -1.15 -13.30
N VAL A 102 -2.47 -1.94 -13.93
CA VAL A 102 -2.90 -2.96 -14.91
C VAL A 102 -3.44 -4.18 -14.19
N ASP A 103 -2.81 -4.58 -13.11
CA ASP A 103 -3.21 -5.76 -12.34
C ASP A 103 -2.82 -5.61 -10.87
N VAL A 104 -3.50 -6.39 -10.04
CA VAL A 104 -3.27 -6.48 -8.59
C VAL A 104 -3.30 -7.94 -8.21
N VAL A 105 -2.22 -8.42 -7.61
CA VAL A 105 -2.10 -9.82 -7.17
C VAL A 105 -1.69 -9.83 -5.71
N GLU A 106 -2.48 -10.47 -4.85
CA GLU A 106 -2.09 -10.64 -3.46
C GLU A 106 -0.98 -11.70 -3.38
N GLU A 107 0.15 -11.32 -2.80
CA GLU A 107 1.27 -12.23 -2.57
C GLU A 107 1.21 -12.86 -1.19
N ASP A 108 0.77 -12.09 -0.19
CA ASP A 108 0.71 -12.56 1.18
C ASP A 108 -0.40 -11.81 1.91
N GLY A 109 -1.41 -12.53 2.35
CA GLY A 109 -2.54 -11.94 3.07
C GLY A 109 -2.16 -11.39 4.43
N PRO A 110 -3.07 -10.67 5.09
CA PRO A 110 -2.79 -10.06 6.38
C PRO A 110 -2.32 -11.09 7.41
N ARG A 111 -1.18 -10.82 8.04
CA ARG A 111 -0.62 -11.65 9.11
C ARG A 111 -0.26 -10.80 10.31
N TRP A 112 -0.45 -11.36 11.48
CA TRP A 112 -0.04 -10.72 12.73
C TRP A 112 1.49 -10.66 12.80
N LEU A 113 2.02 -9.43 12.89
CA LEU A 113 3.46 -9.23 12.95
C LEU A 113 3.74 -8.02 13.85
N PRO A 114 3.99 -8.25 15.16
CA PRO A 114 4.24 -7.17 16.11
C PRO A 114 5.40 -6.28 15.68
N ASP A 115 5.29 -4.99 15.98
CA ASP A 115 6.29 -3.99 15.62
C ASP A 115 7.25 -3.78 16.81
N TYR A 116 8.53 -4.02 16.60
CA TYR A 116 9.54 -3.84 17.64
C TYR A 116 9.71 -2.40 18.10
N ARG A 117 9.43 -1.44 17.22
CA ARG A 117 9.57 -0.01 17.54
C ARG A 117 8.43 0.50 18.41
N HIS A 118 7.31 -0.21 18.42
CA HIS A 118 6.10 0.12 19.16
C HIS A 118 5.63 -1.15 19.85
N ALA A 119 6.26 -1.47 20.99
CA ALA A 119 6.13 -2.77 21.65
C ALA A 119 4.69 -3.18 21.99
N SER A 120 3.79 -2.21 22.19
CA SER A 120 2.39 -2.46 22.47
C SER A 120 1.50 -2.33 21.24
N ALA A 121 2.08 -2.08 20.05
CA ALA A 121 1.31 -1.87 18.83
C ALA A 121 0.71 -3.17 18.31
N ASN A 122 -0.51 -3.08 17.84
CA ASN A 122 -1.17 -4.15 17.12
C ASN A 122 -1.00 -3.91 15.63
N ARG A 123 -0.27 -4.78 14.95
CA ARG A 123 0.05 -4.61 13.54
C ARG A 123 -0.24 -5.87 12.75
N TYR A 124 -0.94 -5.71 11.63
CA TYR A 124 -1.05 -6.72 10.57
C TYR A 124 -0.33 -6.23 9.34
N VAL A 125 0.42 -7.10 8.70
CA VAL A 125 1.15 -6.79 7.47
C VAL A 125 0.62 -7.67 6.35
N SER A 126 0.39 -7.07 5.19
CA SER A 126 0.06 -7.80 3.96
C SER A 126 0.94 -7.30 2.82
N THR A 127 1.16 -8.16 1.84
CA THR A 127 1.98 -7.84 0.66
C THR A 127 1.16 -8.06 -0.60
N THR A 128 1.12 -7.05 -1.45
CA THR A 128 0.40 -7.08 -2.71
C THR A 128 1.36 -6.68 -3.83
N ARG A 129 1.34 -7.43 -4.93
CA ARG A 129 2.05 -7.05 -6.14
C ARG A 129 1.12 -6.28 -7.04
N LEU A 130 1.56 -5.12 -7.46
CA LEU A 130 0.89 -4.34 -8.49
C LEU A 130 1.62 -4.54 -9.81
N VAL A 131 0.90 -4.36 -10.90
CA VAL A 131 1.47 -4.22 -12.23
C VAL A 131 1.09 -2.82 -12.69
N VAL A 132 2.09 -1.96 -12.88
CA VAL A 132 1.86 -0.54 -13.15
C VAL A 132 2.56 -0.14 -14.43
N ARG A 133 1.87 0.63 -15.25
CA ARG A 133 2.47 1.24 -16.44
C ARG A 133 2.32 2.76 -16.38
N PRO A 134 3.21 3.52 -17.02
CA PRO A 134 3.00 4.94 -17.23
C PRO A 134 1.73 5.16 -18.08
N ALA A 135 0.99 6.18 -17.74
CA ALA A 135 -0.21 6.52 -18.51
C ALA A 135 0.16 7.21 -19.83
#